data_bf141f402be3c71406ddec1e91177bf6
#
_entry.id   bf141f402be3c71406ddec1e91177bf6
#
_cell.length_a   1.000
_cell.length_b   1.000
_cell.length_c   1.000
_cell.angle_alpha   90.00
_cell.angle_beta   90.00
_cell.angle_gamma   90.00
#
_symmetry.space_group_name_H-M   'P 1'
#
loop_
_entity.id
_entity.type
_entity.pdbx_description
1 polymer ?
#
loop_
_entity_poly.entity_id
_entity_poly.type
_entity_poly.pdbx_seq_one_letter_code
_entity_poly.pdbx_strand_id
1 'polypeptide(L)'
;MVLLSIRGDNDFPLIQYRENCADMGLTAEDIDPDYLARAGAVLVTGTHLSREGVRSATMKVLETAKRLALKCILDIDFRPNLWGLQGHDAGSSRWAEASEQVTSEYKKVLPYFDLIVGTEEEFFIAGGKTEAMEALREVRRLSKALLVFKLGDKGCAALPGDIPDSFVDEVVYPGFPVKVFNSIGAGDGFMSGFLRGWLRNEDLASCCRYGCSSAYPSWTELQYFVSHGSKHKWLREDAMLEQIHWATNRRNKWKNLAVFAFDHREPFSALAAETGRDAKAITAFKNLAFRAVAEASSELEGQNDVGILVDDTYGQSVLFESNRYPFWVGRSIEKTGVNPLMFEGKADVGSTLQAWPENHVVKCLFRPGAKDAPEVVEENERQLCRLFSGARSTGHDLLLEIIVDQPQTREEQDACLLRWMRRCYELGVYPDYWKILPVADQGTWQAIEALIGEYDPYCRGILFLGLNVAEAELVKRFAALPESPRALGFAIGRSIFLEPARKWFAGQMSDEDAVATMRDCFLRLARAWNGRNRG
;
A
#
# COMPACT_ATOMS: atom_id res chain seq x y z
N MET A 1 -6.15 -31.19 12.41
CA MET A 1 -4.72 -30.93 12.70
C MET A 1 -3.92 -31.24 11.44
N VAL A 2 -2.96 -30.38 11.09
CA VAL A 2 -2.03 -30.62 9.97
C VAL A 2 -0.63 -30.70 10.54
N LEU A 3 0.10 -31.74 10.20
CA LEU A 3 1.51 -31.93 10.57
C LEU A 3 2.37 -31.78 9.32
N LEU A 4 3.37 -30.91 9.40
CA LEU A 4 4.38 -30.74 8.37
C LEU A 4 5.67 -31.47 8.80
N SER A 5 6.23 -32.29 7.91
CA SER A 5 7.59 -32.79 8.03
C SER A 5 8.50 -32.08 7.02
N ILE A 6 9.73 -31.80 7.39
CA ILE A 6 10.76 -31.26 6.49
C ILE A 6 11.80 -32.37 6.31
N ARG A 7 11.87 -32.97 5.12
CA ARG A 7 12.80 -34.05 4.80
C ARG A 7 14.00 -33.61 3.97
N GLY A 8 13.96 -32.38 3.45
CA GLY A 8 15.01 -31.81 2.61
C GLY A 8 14.61 -30.43 2.09
N ASP A 9 15.43 -29.86 1.23
CA ASP A 9 15.22 -28.49 0.73
C ASP A 9 13.96 -28.33 -0.13
N ASN A 10 13.40 -29.42 -0.68
CA ASN A 10 12.22 -29.39 -1.54
C ASN A 10 11.19 -30.52 -1.21
N ASP A 11 11.31 -31.16 -0.06
CA ASP A 11 10.40 -32.26 0.35
C ASP A 11 9.72 -31.91 1.69
N PHE A 12 8.46 -31.52 1.60
CA PHE A 12 7.64 -31.02 2.71
C PHE A 12 6.36 -31.89 2.86
N PRO A 13 6.44 -33.17 3.26
CA PRO A 13 5.26 -34.01 3.37
C PRO A 13 4.30 -33.51 4.45
N LEU A 14 3.01 -33.55 4.11
CA LEU A 14 1.90 -33.15 4.96
C LEU A 14 1.08 -34.33 5.41
N ILE A 15 0.82 -34.42 6.71
CA ILE A 15 -0.15 -35.35 7.28
C ILE A 15 -1.35 -34.53 7.75
N GLN A 16 -2.53 -34.83 7.21
CA GLN A 16 -3.75 -34.11 7.53
C GLN A 16 -4.74 -34.99 8.31
N TYR A 17 -5.07 -34.57 9.51
CA TYR A 17 -6.15 -35.16 10.32
C TYR A 17 -7.35 -34.21 10.28
N ARG A 18 -8.35 -34.51 9.44
CA ARG A 18 -9.58 -33.70 9.31
C ARG A 18 -10.85 -34.51 9.63
N GLU A 19 -10.72 -35.54 10.43
CA GLU A 19 -11.87 -36.25 10.97
C GLU A 19 -12.51 -35.40 12.08
N ASN A 20 -13.83 -35.30 12.05
CA ASN A 20 -14.62 -34.52 13.02
C ASN A 20 -14.20 -33.03 13.21
N CYS A 21 -13.63 -32.43 12.17
CA CYS A 21 -13.35 -31.00 12.17
C CYS A 21 -14.64 -30.19 11.92
N ALA A 22 -14.77 -29.03 12.52
CA ALA A 22 -15.96 -28.19 12.45
C ALA A 22 -16.35 -27.80 11.00
N ASP A 23 -15.33 -27.53 10.17
CA ASP A 23 -15.53 -27.20 8.75
C ASP A 23 -16.15 -28.37 7.94
N MET A 24 -15.92 -29.61 8.36
CA MET A 24 -16.53 -30.81 7.75
C MET A 24 -17.93 -31.11 8.24
N GLY A 25 -18.40 -30.42 9.27
CA GLY A 25 -19.76 -30.51 9.79
C GLY A 25 -20.74 -29.52 9.15
N LEU A 26 -20.27 -28.64 8.28
CA LEU A 26 -21.10 -27.63 7.60
C LEU A 26 -22.12 -28.32 6.67
N THR A 27 -23.38 -27.89 6.74
CA THR A 27 -24.50 -28.40 5.93
C THR A 27 -25.20 -27.27 5.15
N ALA A 28 -26.05 -27.62 4.21
CA ALA A 28 -26.82 -26.63 3.46
C ALA A 28 -27.76 -25.78 4.37
N GLU A 29 -28.16 -26.29 5.51
CA GLU A 29 -29.03 -25.63 6.48
C GLU A 29 -28.30 -24.48 7.20
N ASP A 30 -26.99 -24.58 7.35
CA ASP A 30 -26.15 -23.55 7.98
C ASP A 30 -25.93 -22.33 7.08
N ILE A 31 -26.31 -22.38 5.80
CA ILE A 31 -26.08 -21.31 4.83
C ILE A 31 -27.22 -20.31 4.87
N ASP A 32 -26.93 -19.15 5.48
CA ASP A 32 -27.84 -18.00 5.57
C ASP A 32 -27.69 -17.07 4.34
N PRO A 33 -28.74 -16.96 3.49
CA PRO A 33 -28.72 -16.06 2.33
C PRO A 33 -28.58 -14.58 2.70
N ASP A 34 -29.13 -14.14 3.84
CA ASP A 34 -29.06 -12.74 4.28
C ASP A 34 -27.64 -12.39 4.76
N TYR A 35 -26.93 -13.37 5.32
CA TYR A 35 -25.51 -13.21 5.61
C TYR A 35 -24.70 -13.06 4.33
N LEU A 36 -24.92 -13.91 3.33
CA LEU A 36 -24.24 -13.86 2.04
C LEU A 36 -24.54 -12.56 1.27
N ALA A 37 -25.73 -12.01 1.38
CA ALA A 37 -26.12 -10.76 0.71
C ALA A 37 -25.26 -9.55 1.12
N ARG A 38 -24.54 -9.63 2.25
CA ARG A 38 -23.62 -8.58 2.71
C ARG A 38 -22.18 -8.73 2.16
N ALA A 39 -21.90 -9.83 1.46
CA ALA A 39 -20.59 -10.09 0.88
C ALA A 39 -20.48 -9.52 -0.54
N GLY A 40 -19.26 -9.17 -0.96
CA GLY A 40 -18.95 -8.81 -2.35
C GLY A 40 -18.51 -10.01 -3.19
N ALA A 41 -18.05 -11.07 -2.54
CA ALA A 41 -17.56 -12.30 -3.19
C ALA A 41 -17.63 -13.49 -2.23
N VAL A 42 -17.61 -14.70 -2.79
CA VAL A 42 -17.46 -15.96 -2.06
C VAL A 42 -16.25 -16.72 -2.58
N LEU A 43 -15.46 -17.26 -1.66
CA LEU A 43 -14.31 -18.12 -1.96
C LEU A 43 -14.62 -19.54 -1.50
N VAL A 44 -14.49 -20.49 -2.42
CA VAL A 44 -14.66 -21.92 -2.18
C VAL A 44 -13.32 -22.62 -2.42
N THR A 45 -12.96 -23.56 -1.57
CA THR A 45 -11.82 -24.47 -1.80
C THR A 45 -12.34 -25.84 -2.22
N GLY A 46 -11.60 -26.52 -3.09
CA GLY A 46 -11.99 -27.84 -3.58
C GLY A 46 -12.03 -28.92 -2.48
N THR A 47 -11.40 -28.68 -1.34
CA THR A 47 -11.51 -29.57 -0.16
C THR A 47 -12.96 -29.72 0.30
N HIS A 48 -13.80 -28.70 0.10
CA HIS A 48 -15.22 -28.73 0.46
C HIS A 48 -16.10 -29.56 -0.47
N LEU A 49 -15.54 -30.03 -1.59
CA LEU A 49 -16.26 -30.95 -2.49
C LEU A 49 -16.11 -32.42 -2.08
N SER A 50 -15.20 -32.72 -1.14
CA SER A 50 -14.79 -34.09 -0.81
C SER A 50 -15.84 -34.89 -0.04
N ARG A 51 -16.75 -34.26 0.71
CA ARG A 51 -17.78 -34.92 1.51
C ARG A 51 -19.17 -34.39 1.22
N GLU A 52 -20.18 -35.27 1.28
CA GLU A 52 -21.56 -34.96 0.89
C GLU A 52 -22.15 -33.74 1.61
N GLY A 53 -22.05 -33.65 2.94
CA GLY A 53 -22.62 -32.55 3.73
C GLY A 53 -22.04 -31.20 3.31
N VAL A 54 -20.71 -31.08 3.32
CA VAL A 54 -20.01 -29.84 2.95
C VAL A 54 -20.19 -29.51 1.47
N ARG A 55 -20.24 -30.52 0.59
CA ARG A 55 -20.52 -30.33 -0.82
C ARG A 55 -21.94 -29.74 -1.04
N SER A 56 -22.93 -30.25 -0.31
CA SER A 56 -24.29 -29.72 -0.32
C SER A 56 -24.34 -28.26 0.15
N ALA A 57 -23.64 -27.91 1.23
CA ALA A 57 -23.47 -26.55 1.69
C ALA A 57 -22.79 -25.67 0.62
N THR A 58 -21.74 -26.15 0.00
CA THR A 58 -21.01 -25.46 -1.06
C THR A 58 -21.91 -25.17 -2.27
N MET A 59 -22.69 -26.13 -2.72
CA MET A 59 -23.66 -25.93 -3.80
C MET A 59 -24.68 -24.84 -3.44
N LYS A 60 -25.21 -24.88 -2.20
CA LYS A 60 -26.12 -23.84 -1.72
C LYS A 60 -25.50 -22.46 -1.71
N VAL A 61 -24.23 -22.33 -1.31
CA VAL A 61 -23.46 -21.07 -1.37
C VAL A 61 -23.36 -20.58 -2.81
N LEU A 62 -22.93 -21.43 -3.76
CA LEU A 62 -22.74 -21.06 -5.16
C LEU A 62 -24.04 -20.64 -5.84
N GLU A 63 -25.12 -21.39 -5.63
CA GLU A 63 -26.46 -21.05 -6.16
C GLU A 63 -26.97 -19.72 -5.60
N THR A 64 -26.79 -19.51 -4.28
CA THR A 64 -27.17 -18.26 -3.62
C THR A 64 -26.32 -17.10 -4.12
N ALA A 65 -25.00 -17.26 -4.24
CA ALA A 65 -24.08 -16.25 -4.75
C ALA A 65 -24.44 -15.82 -6.18
N LYS A 66 -24.76 -16.78 -7.06
CA LYS A 66 -25.20 -16.47 -8.43
C LYS A 66 -26.52 -15.66 -8.45
N ARG A 67 -27.49 -16.02 -7.59
CA ARG A 67 -28.75 -15.29 -7.47
C ARG A 67 -28.54 -13.85 -6.96
N LEU A 68 -27.55 -13.66 -6.08
CA LEU A 68 -27.17 -12.37 -5.51
C LEU A 68 -26.16 -11.59 -6.36
N ALA A 69 -25.75 -12.13 -7.52
CA ALA A 69 -24.73 -11.58 -8.39
C ALA A 69 -23.37 -11.32 -7.69
N LEU A 70 -23.02 -12.18 -6.73
CA LEU A 70 -21.71 -12.13 -6.06
C LEU A 70 -20.65 -12.78 -6.95
N LYS A 71 -19.42 -12.29 -6.85
CA LYS A 71 -18.27 -12.95 -7.49
C LYS A 71 -17.98 -14.29 -6.81
N CYS A 72 -17.81 -15.35 -7.59
CA CYS A 72 -17.49 -16.68 -7.11
C CYS A 72 -16.05 -17.06 -7.47
N ILE A 73 -15.29 -17.50 -6.50
CA ILE A 73 -13.87 -17.81 -6.61
C ILE A 73 -13.63 -19.26 -6.18
N LEU A 74 -12.83 -19.99 -6.97
CA LEU A 74 -12.37 -21.35 -6.64
C LEU A 74 -10.86 -21.36 -6.45
N ASP A 75 -10.38 -21.82 -5.30
CA ASP A 75 -9.06 -22.44 -5.16
C ASP A 75 -9.25 -23.96 -5.32
N ILE A 76 -8.64 -24.55 -6.34
CA ILE A 76 -8.85 -25.97 -6.63
C ILE A 76 -8.42 -26.84 -5.44
N ASP A 77 -7.31 -26.51 -4.77
CA ASP A 77 -6.84 -27.08 -3.50
C ASP A 77 -7.20 -28.56 -3.29
N PHE A 78 -6.75 -29.41 -4.21
CA PHE A 78 -7.00 -30.84 -4.13
C PHE A 78 -6.18 -31.52 -3.03
N ARG A 79 -6.85 -32.35 -2.22
CA ARG A 79 -6.23 -33.15 -1.14
C ARG A 79 -6.70 -34.60 -1.21
N PRO A 80 -5.90 -35.54 -1.77
CA PRO A 80 -6.34 -36.90 -2.04
C PRO A 80 -6.83 -37.67 -0.79
N ASN A 81 -6.25 -37.41 0.37
CA ASN A 81 -6.66 -38.04 1.63
C ASN A 81 -8.09 -37.67 2.06
N LEU A 82 -8.57 -36.47 1.72
CA LEU A 82 -9.96 -36.06 2.03
C LEU A 82 -10.98 -36.75 1.14
N TRP A 83 -10.55 -37.25 -0.02
CA TRP A 83 -11.37 -38.00 -0.95
C TRP A 83 -11.29 -39.52 -0.70
N GLY A 84 -10.54 -39.95 0.32
CA GLY A 84 -10.34 -41.39 0.62
C GLY A 84 -9.43 -42.12 -0.37
N LEU A 85 -8.67 -41.39 -1.19
CA LEU A 85 -7.78 -41.97 -2.20
C LEU A 85 -6.42 -42.40 -1.64
N GLN A 86 -6.04 -41.87 -0.47
CA GLN A 86 -4.80 -42.18 0.24
C GLN A 86 -5.02 -42.22 1.74
N GLY A 87 -4.27 -43.09 2.45
CA GLY A 87 -4.26 -43.12 3.92
C GLY A 87 -3.51 -41.91 4.51
N HIS A 88 -3.66 -41.73 5.83
CA HIS A 88 -3.00 -40.61 6.56
C HIS A 88 -1.46 -40.65 6.46
N ASP A 89 -0.88 -41.85 6.24
CA ASP A 89 0.58 -42.07 6.18
C ASP A 89 1.17 -41.89 4.78
N ALA A 90 0.35 -41.70 3.76
CA ALA A 90 0.82 -41.45 2.41
C ALA A 90 1.31 -40.01 2.31
N GLY A 91 2.60 -39.80 2.64
CA GLY A 91 3.25 -38.51 2.51
C GLY A 91 3.12 -37.95 1.09
N SER A 92 3.05 -36.69 1.03
CA SER A 92 3.13 -35.65 -0.03
C SER A 92 2.92 -35.97 -1.51
N SER A 93 2.73 -37.17 -1.99
CA SER A 93 2.30 -37.33 -3.38
C SER A 93 0.83 -36.88 -3.47
N ARG A 94 0.63 -35.60 -3.82
CA ARG A 94 -0.67 -35.05 -4.24
C ARG A 94 -1.22 -35.78 -5.48
N TRP A 95 -0.48 -36.69 -6.02
CA TRP A 95 -0.58 -37.35 -7.33
C TRP A 95 -1.16 -38.78 -7.27
N ALA A 96 -1.92 -39.07 -6.25
CA ALA A 96 -2.78 -40.24 -6.36
C ALA A 96 -3.72 -40.01 -7.54
N GLU A 97 -3.80 -41.00 -8.40
CA GLU A 97 -4.61 -41.05 -9.60
C GLU A 97 -5.93 -40.29 -9.40
N ALA A 98 -6.13 -39.21 -10.17
CA ALA A 98 -7.38 -38.49 -10.16
C ALA A 98 -8.47 -39.49 -10.55
N SER A 99 -9.32 -39.84 -9.61
CA SER A 99 -10.46 -40.68 -9.96
C SER A 99 -11.40 -39.89 -10.85
N GLU A 100 -12.03 -40.55 -11.83
CA GLU A 100 -13.09 -39.93 -12.65
C GLU A 100 -14.18 -39.30 -11.78
N GLN A 101 -14.42 -39.89 -10.61
CA GLN A 101 -15.37 -39.35 -9.63
C GLN A 101 -14.97 -37.94 -9.15
N VAL A 102 -13.70 -37.74 -8.78
CA VAL A 102 -13.20 -36.45 -8.30
C VAL A 102 -13.33 -35.38 -9.40
N THR A 103 -12.83 -35.69 -10.61
CA THR A 103 -12.96 -34.85 -11.79
C THR A 103 -14.43 -34.49 -12.08
N SER A 104 -15.34 -35.47 -11.97
CA SER A 104 -16.77 -35.24 -12.18
C SER A 104 -17.34 -34.24 -11.19
N GLU A 105 -16.94 -34.28 -9.91
CA GLU A 105 -17.41 -33.30 -8.91
C GLU A 105 -16.89 -31.88 -9.21
N TYR A 106 -15.60 -31.73 -9.57
CA TYR A 106 -15.10 -30.44 -10.02
C TYR A 106 -15.87 -29.91 -11.24
N LYS A 107 -16.05 -30.73 -12.28
CA LYS A 107 -16.77 -30.34 -13.51
C LYS A 107 -18.18 -29.81 -13.26
N LYS A 108 -18.88 -30.30 -12.24
CA LYS A 108 -20.21 -29.81 -11.87
C LYS A 108 -20.20 -28.38 -11.37
N VAL A 109 -19.13 -27.95 -10.70
CA VAL A 109 -19.06 -26.63 -10.05
C VAL A 109 -18.33 -25.58 -10.89
N LEU A 110 -17.44 -25.97 -11.83
CA LEU A 110 -16.67 -25.04 -12.66
C LEU A 110 -17.50 -23.93 -13.31
N PRO A 111 -18.76 -24.15 -13.81
CA PRO A 111 -19.56 -23.11 -14.42
C PRO A 111 -19.98 -21.95 -13.49
N TYR A 112 -19.88 -22.15 -12.17
CA TYR A 112 -20.30 -21.14 -11.19
C TYR A 112 -19.24 -20.04 -10.96
N PHE A 113 -17.98 -20.25 -11.32
CA PHE A 113 -16.89 -19.40 -10.91
C PHE A 113 -16.57 -18.28 -11.91
N ASP A 114 -16.12 -17.16 -11.39
CA ASP A 114 -15.61 -16.00 -12.11
C ASP A 114 -14.06 -15.98 -12.09
N LEU A 115 -13.46 -16.66 -11.11
CA LEU A 115 -12.01 -16.88 -10.97
C LEU A 115 -11.76 -18.31 -10.50
N ILE A 116 -10.84 -18.99 -11.17
CA ILE A 116 -10.36 -20.35 -10.80
C ILE A 116 -8.85 -20.30 -10.70
N VAL A 117 -8.32 -20.71 -9.54
CA VAL A 117 -6.89 -20.71 -9.25
C VAL A 117 -6.45 -22.12 -8.88
N GLY A 118 -5.30 -22.55 -9.36
CA GLY A 118 -4.75 -23.88 -9.04
C GLY A 118 -3.30 -24.04 -9.48
N THR A 119 -2.66 -25.09 -9.00
CA THR A 119 -1.38 -25.58 -9.51
C THR A 119 -1.60 -26.39 -10.80
N GLU A 120 -0.51 -26.75 -11.48
CA GLU A 120 -0.55 -27.58 -12.69
C GLU A 120 -1.38 -28.84 -12.46
N GLU A 121 -1.09 -29.50 -11.43
CA GLU A 121 -1.70 -30.77 -11.08
C GLU A 121 -3.15 -30.63 -10.65
N GLU A 122 -3.46 -29.58 -9.93
CA GLU A 122 -4.83 -29.29 -9.55
C GLU A 122 -5.70 -29.06 -10.79
N PHE A 123 -5.16 -28.43 -11.84
CA PHE A 123 -5.83 -28.30 -13.13
C PHE A 123 -5.95 -29.64 -13.85
N PHE A 124 -4.94 -30.53 -13.76
CA PHE A 124 -5.07 -31.89 -14.32
C PHE A 124 -6.28 -32.62 -13.73
N ILE A 125 -6.47 -32.51 -12.42
CA ILE A 125 -7.59 -33.13 -11.70
C ILE A 125 -8.91 -32.47 -12.09
N ALA A 126 -8.99 -31.16 -12.08
CA ALA A 126 -10.22 -30.43 -12.41
C ALA A 126 -10.63 -30.63 -13.88
N GLY A 127 -9.67 -30.70 -14.80
CA GLY A 127 -9.91 -30.93 -16.23
C GLY A 127 -10.04 -32.41 -16.61
N GLY A 128 -9.48 -33.32 -15.79
CA GLY A 128 -9.40 -34.76 -16.11
C GLY A 128 -8.45 -35.05 -17.27
N LYS A 129 -7.32 -34.36 -17.31
CA LYS A 129 -6.26 -34.44 -18.32
C LYS A 129 -4.90 -34.48 -17.66
N THR A 130 -3.90 -34.95 -18.39
CA THR A 130 -2.51 -35.07 -17.90
C THR A 130 -1.55 -34.04 -18.50
N GLU A 131 -2.03 -33.26 -19.47
CA GLU A 131 -1.28 -32.21 -20.11
C GLU A 131 -1.88 -30.84 -19.76
N ALA A 132 -1.03 -29.85 -19.42
CA ALA A 132 -1.45 -28.58 -18.90
C ALA A 132 -2.41 -27.82 -19.82
N MET A 133 -2.06 -27.70 -21.11
CA MET A 133 -2.89 -26.96 -22.05
C MET A 133 -4.21 -27.69 -22.35
N GLU A 134 -4.21 -29.02 -22.38
CA GLU A 134 -5.44 -29.80 -22.54
C GLU A 134 -6.36 -29.68 -21.31
N ALA A 135 -5.79 -29.71 -20.11
CA ALA A 135 -6.53 -29.53 -18.86
C ALA A 135 -7.17 -28.13 -18.79
N LEU A 136 -6.40 -27.10 -19.13
CA LEU A 136 -6.88 -25.72 -19.18
C LEU A 136 -7.98 -25.53 -20.22
N ARG A 137 -7.84 -26.12 -21.43
CA ARG A 137 -8.88 -26.09 -22.47
C ARG A 137 -10.16 -26.77 -22.02
N GLU A 138 -10.05 -27.91 -21.32
CA GLU A 138 -11.24 -28.59 -20.81
C GLU A 138 -11.94 -27.76 -19.72
N VAL A 139 -11.19 -27.14 -18.78
CA VAL A 139 -11.76 -26.22 -17.80
C VAL A 139 -12.39 -24.99 -18.49
N ARG A 140 -11.72 -24.41 -19.48
CA ARG A 140 -12.22 -23.28 -20.27
C ARG A 140 -13.51 -23.61 -21.01
N ARG A 141 -13.65 -24.82 -21.53
CA ARG A 141 -14.89 -25.30 -22.18
C ARG A 141 -16.08 -25.27 -21.24
N LEU A 142 -15.85 -25.49 -19.95
CA LEU A 142 -16.90 -25.54 -18.92
C LEU A 142 -17.10 -24.21 -18.20
N SER A 143 -16.11 -23.34 -18.18
CA SER A 143 -16.15 -22.07 -17.43
C SER A 143 -15.54 -20.91 -18.21
N LYS A 144 -16.20 -19.74 -18.08
CA LYS A 144 -15.69 -18.46 -18.60
C LYS A 144 -14.82 -17.70 -17.58
N ALA A 145 -14.51 -18.32 -16.45
CA ALA A 145 -13.72 -17.72 -15.38
C ALA A 145 -12.34 -17.26 -15.86
N LEU A 146 -11.77 -16.26 -15.20
CA LEU A 146 -10.33 -16.03 -15.27
C LEU A 146 -9.63 -17.27 -14.69
N LEU A 147 -8.75 -17.92 -15.47
CA LEU A 147 -7.95 -19.03 -14.99
C LEU A 147 -6.58 -18.51 -14.56
N VAL A 148 -6.15 -18.86 -13.35
CA VAL A 148 -4.82 -18.51 -12.81
C VAL A 148 -4.08 -19.79 -12.43
N PHE A 149 -2.99 -20.01 -13.15
CA PHE A 149 -2.19 -21.22 -13.07
C PHE A 149 -0.91 -20.93 -12.29
N LYS A 150 -0.76 -21.53 -11.11
CA LYS A 150 0.40 -21.37 -10.23
C LYS A 150 1.56 -22.23 -10.76
N LEU A 151 2.73 -21.58 -11.01
CA LEU A 151 3.93 -22.20 -11.62
C LEU A 151 5.07 -22.41 -10.60
N GLY A 152 4.77 -22.33 -9.31
CA GLY A 152 5.76 -22.45 -8.24
C GLY A 152 6.75 -21.28 -8.23
N ASP A 153 8.03 -21.58 -8.25
CA ASP A 153 9.12 -20.60 -8.29
C ASP A 153 9.14 -19.73 -9.56
N LYS A 154 8.53 -20.23 -10.64
CA LYS A 154 8.39 -19.50 -11.90
C LYS A 154 7.27 -18.44 -11.89
N GLY A 155 6.48 -18.39 -10.81
CA GLY A 155 5.40 -17.41 -10.67
C GLY A 155 4.03 -17.96 -11.03
N CYS A 156 3.29 -17.29 -11.90
CA CYS A 156 1.96 -17.72 -12.32
C CYS A 156 1.63 -17.27 -13.76
N ALA A 157 0.63 -17.92 -14.37
CA ALA A 157 0.04 -17.48 -15.62
C ALA A 157 -1.43 -17.08 -15.38
N ALA A 158 -1.89 -15.96 -15.97
CA ALA A 158 -3.26 -15.51 -15.93
C ALA A 158 -3.89 -15.54 -17.34
N LEU A 159 -4.99 -16.27 -17.48
CA LEU A 159 -5.62 -16.62 -18.74
C LEU A 159 -7.08 -16.10 -18.76
N PRO A 160 -7.33 -14.88 -19.20
CA PRO A 160 -8.69 -14.29 -19.22
C PRO A 160 -9.54 -14.78 -20.40
N GLY A 161 -8.90 -15.22 -21.49
CA GLY A 161 -9.54 -15.60 -22.75
C GLY A 161 -9.25 -17.03 -23.17
N ASP A 162 -9.03 -17.23 -24.47
CA ASP A 162 -8.67 -18.52 -25.06
C ASP A 162 -7.35 -19.05 -24.50
N ILE A 163 -7.23 -20.37 -24.45
CA ILE A 163 -6.02 -21.01 -23.94
C ILE A 163 -4.99 -21.10 -25.07
N PRO A 164 -3.79 -20.55 -24.90
CA PRO A 164 -2.73 -20.60 -25.91
C PRO A 164 -2.21 -22.02 -26.11
N ASP A 165 -1.38 -22.22 -27.13
CA ASP A 165 -0.76 -23.54 -27.36
C ASP A 165 0.36 -23.85 -26.37
N SER A 166 0.96 -22.82 -25.79
CA SER A 166 1.96 -22.92 -24.72
C SER A 166 1.93 -21.67 -23.84
N PHE A 167 2.53 -21.73 -22.65
CA PHE A 167 2.76 -20.54 -21.85
C PHE A 167 3.78 -19.64 -22.55
N VAL A 168 3.37 -18.41 -22.83
CA VAL A 168 4.18 -17.35 -23.43
C VAL A 168 4.36 -16.20 -22.45
N ASP A 169 5.36 -15.36 -22.66
CA ASP A 169 5.73 -14.29 -21.73
C ASP A 169 4.59 -13.31 -21.44
N GLU A 170 3.67 -13.09 -22.41
CA GLU A 170 2.54 -12.15 -22.22
C GLU A 170 1.52 -12.62 -21.16
N VAL A 171 1.46 -13.92 -20.88
CA VAL A 171 0.52 -14.48 -19.88
C VAL A 171 1.21 -14.97 -18.60
N VAL A 172 2.55 -15.03 -18.62
CA VAL A 172 3.36 -15.48 -17.48
C VAL A 172 3.90 -14.28 -16.71
N TYR A 173 3.65 -14.27 -15.42
CA TYR A 173 4.14 -13.26 -14.48
C TYR A 173 5.15 -13.91 -13.54
N PRO A 174 6.41 -13.42 -13.50
CA PRO A 174 7.49 -14.07 -12.78
C PRO A 174 7.25 -14.06 -11.26
N GLY A 175 7.74 -15.10 -10.61
CA GLY A 175 7.84 -15.19 -9.16
C GLY A 175 9.05 -14.42 -8.61
N PHE A 176 9.24 -14.52 -7.31
CA PHE A 176 10.42 -13.99 -6.64
C PHE A 176 11.36 -15.15 -6.27
N PRO A 177 12.67 -15.02 -6.54
CA PRO A 177 13.64 -16.02 -6.14
C PRO A 177 13.81 -16.01 -4.62
N VAL A 178 13.38 -17.09 -3.96
CA VAL A 178 13.41 -17.20 -2.49
C VAL A 178 13.93 -18.57 -2.08
N LYS A 179 14.55 -18.64 -0.89
CA LYS A 179 14.88 -19.92 -0.28
C LYS A 179 13.66 -20.45 0.47
N VAL A 180 13.09 -21.56 -0.01
CA VAL A 180 11.90 -22.16 0.57
C VAL A 180 12.25 -22.92 1.84
N PHE A 181 11.57 -22.61 2.95
CA PHE A 181 11.65 -23.37 4.21
C PHE A 181 10.56 -24.43 4.31
N ASN A 182 9.37 -24.11 3.84
CA ASN A 182 8.23 -24.98 3.68
C ASN A 182 7.21 -24.35 2.72
N SER A 183 6.26 -25.13 2.25
CA SER A 183 5.25 -24.71 1.29
C SER A 183 3.85 -24.53 1.89
N ILE A 184 3.70 -24.67 3.22
CA ILE A 184 2.39 -24.53 3.87
C ILE A 184 1.92 -23.07 3.78
N GLY A 185 0.67 -22.88 3.36
CA GLY A 185 0.05 -21.58 3.26
C GLY A 185 0.51 -20.73 2.07
N ALA A 186 1.44 -21.22 1.24
CA ALA A 186 1.88 -20.49 0.05
C ALA A 186 0.74 -20.25 -0.93
N GLY A 187 -0.13 -21.26 -1.13
CA GLY A 187 -1.36 -21.14 -1.93
C GLY A 187 -2.32 -20.09 -1.36
N ASP A 188 -2.55 -20.13 -0.04
CA ASP A 188 -3.41 -19.19 0.67
C ASP A 188 -2.84 -17.76 0.61
N GLY A 189 -1.52 -17.61 0.78
CA GLY A 189 -0.82 -16.34 0.62
C GLY A 189 -0.95 -15.79 -0.79
N PHE A 190 -0.71 -16.64 -1.81
CA PHE A 190 -0.92 -16.28 -3.21
C PHE A 190 -2.36 -15.79 -3.46
N MET A 191 -3.35 -16.57 -3.02
CA MET A 191 -4.76 -16.24 -3.17
C MET A 191 -5.10 -14.91 -2.51
N SER A 192 -4.61 -14.67 -1.30
CA SER A 192 -4.82 -13.42 -0.56
C SER A 192 -4.30 -12.20 -1.34
N GLY A 193 -3.06 -12.25 -1.84
CA GLY A 193 -2.47 -11.18 -2.64
C GLY A 193 -3.20 -10.96 -3.96
N PHE A 194 -3.48 -12.05 -4.69
CA PHE A 194 -4.18 -11.97 -5.97
C PHE A 194 -5.57 -11.36 -5.81
N LEU A 195 -6.36 -11.84 -4.85
CA LEU A 195 -7.73 -11.36 -4.59
C LEU A 195 -7.77 -9.90 -4.17
N ARG A 196 -6.76 -9.43 -3.43
CA ARG A 196 -6.67 -8.02 -3.08
C ARG A 196 -6.70 -7.10 -4.31
N GLY A 197 -5.96 -7.43 -5.37
CA GLY A 197 -5.96 -6.67 -6.61
C GLY A 197 -7.24 -6.93 -7.43
N TRP A 198 -7.59 -8.19 -7.63
CA TRP A 198 -8.70 -8.59 -8.49
C TRP A 198 -10.06 -8.06 -8.02
N LEU A 199 -10.35 -8.11 -6.72
CA LEU A 199 -11.58 -7.56 -6.15
C LEU A 199 -11.66 -6.03 -6.22
N ARG A 200 -10.52 -5.36 -6.42
CA ARG A 200 -10.43 -3.92 -6.63
C ARG A 200 -10.40 -3.51 -8.10
N ASN A 201 -10.53 -4.48 -9.01
CA ASN A 201 -10.44 -4.30 -10.46
C ASN A 201 -9.09 -3.66 -10.89
N GLU A 202 -8.00 -4.03 -10.22
CA GLU A 202 -6.64 -3.69 -10.65
C GLU A 202 -6.25 -4.56 -11.87
N ASP A 203 -5.22 -4.18 -12.61
CA ASP A 203 -4.78 -4.96 -13.78
C ASP A 203 -4.23 -6.33 -13.39
N LEU A 204 -4.22 -7.28 -14.34
CA LEU A 204 -3.83 -8.66 -14.07
C LEU A 204 -2.35 -8.80 -13.70
N ALA A 205 -1.47 -7.94 -14.25
CA ALA A 205 -0.06 -7.95 -13.91
C ALA A 205 0.13 -7.60 -12.42
N SER A 206 -0.56 -6.57 -11.94
CA SER A 206 -0.58 -6.18 -10.53
C SER A 206 -1.15 -7.30 -9.64
N CYS A 207 -2.28 -7.92 -10.05
CA CYS A 207 -2.87 -9.03 -9.30
C CYS A 207 -1.90 -10.22 -9.16
N CYS A 208 -1.26 -10.63 -10.26
CA CYS A 208 -0.28 -11.71 -10.28
C CYS A 208 0.94 -11.39 -9.43
N ARG A 209 1.45 -10.16 -9.54
CA ARG A 209 2.59 -9.71 -8.74
C ARG A 209 2.28 -9.72 -7.24
N TYR A 210 1.10 -9.28 -6.83
CA TYR A 210 0.66 -9.36 -5.43
C TYR A 210 0.52 -10.80 -4.96
N GLY A 211 -0.06 -11.67 -5.79
CA GLY A 211 -0.16 -13.09 -5.50
C GLY A 211 1.21 -13.73 -5.27
N CYS A 212 2.14 -13.54 -6.21
CA CYS A 212 3.50 -14.06 -6.10
C CYS A 212 4.24 -13.50 -4.88
N SER A 213 4.11 -12.20 -4.59
CA SER A 213 4.78 -11.59 -3.44
C SER A 213 4.19 -12.05 -2.11
N SER A 214 2.89 -12.22 -2.01
CA SER A 214 2.21 -12.63 -0.77
C SER A 214 2.38 -14.11 -0.45
N ALA A 215 2.74 -14.94 -1.41
CA ALA A 215 3.11 -16.33 -1.16
C ALA A 215 4.39 -16.47 -0.33
N TYR A 216 5.29 -15.49 -0.46
CA TYR A 216 6.59 -15.48 0.20
C TYR A 216 6.55 -15.46 1.74
N PRO A 217 5.78 -14.59 2.43
CA PRO A 217 5.71 -14.58 3.89
C PRO A 217 5.24 -15.91 4.48
N SER A 218 4.30 -16.57 3.82
CA SER A 218 3.79 -17.88 4.26
C SER A 218 4.87 -18.95 4.27
N TRP A 219 5.84 -18.87 3.35
CA TRP A 219 6.93 -19.85 3.27
C TRP A 219 8.04 -19.62 4.29
N THR A 220 8.28 -18.37 4.67
CA THR A 220 9.45 -18.00 5.49
C THR A 220 9.08 -17.46 6.87
N GLU A 221 8.16 -16.51 6.96
CA GLU A 221 7.89 -15.78 8.20
C GLU A 221 7.15 -16.60 9.25
N LEU A 222 6.15 -17.39 8.84
CA LEU A 222 5.35 -18.14 9.81
C LEU A 222 6.22 -19.14 10.58
N GLN A 223 7.08 -19.85 9.88
CA GLN A 223 7.96 -20.84 10.52
C GLN A 223 9.04 -20.18 11.38
N TYR A 224 9.59 -19.06 10.92
CA TYR A 224 10.59 -18.33 11.68
C TYR A 224 10.00 -17.69 12.93
N PHE A 225 8.83 -17.10 12.83
CA PHE A 225 8.09 -16.54 13.97
C PHE A 225 7.79 -17.62 15.01
N VAL A 226 7.35 -18.79 14.58
CA VAL A 226 7.05 -19.92 15.47
C VAL A 226 8.31 -20.51 16.10
N SER A 227 9.45 -20.53 15.38
CA SER A 227 10.67 -21.19 15.87
C SER A 227 11.65 -20.26 16.62
N HIS A 228 11.69 -18.96 16.34
CA HIS A 228 12.74 -18.06 16.84
C HIS A 228 12.26 -16.72 17.41
N GLY A 229 11.01 -16.34 17.21
CA GLY A 229 10.46 -15.08 17.78
C GLY A 229 11.12 -13.78 17.27
N SER A 230 11.88 -13.83 16.17
CA SER A 230 12.63 -12.70 15.65
C SER A 230 12.31 -12.39 14.19
N LYS A 231 12.36 -11.10 13.84
CA LYS A 231 12.09 -10.61 12.47
C LYS A 231 13.08 -11.15 11.45
N HIS A 232 12.59 -11.48 10.29
CA HIS A 232 13.32 -12.16 9.24
C HIS A 232 14.38 -11.28 8.57
N LYS A 233 15.55 -11.83 8.41
CA LYS A 233 16.68 -11.26 7.67
C LYS A 233 16.45 -11.26 6.15
N TRP A 234 15.61 -12.15 5.67
CA TRP A 234 15.41 -12.48 4.25
C TRP A 234 14.51 -11.50 3.49
N LEU A 235 13.46 -10.97 4.11
CA LEU A 235 12.60 -9.93 3.51
C LEU A 235 13.36 -8.62 3.26
N ARG A 236 14.39 -8.36 4.08
CA ARG A 236 15.21 -7.16 3.99
C ARG A 236 16.33 -7.23 2.95
N GLU A 237 16.54 -8.37 2.32
CA GLU A 237 17.50 -8.53 1.22
C GLU A 237 16.89 -8.21 -0.15
N ASP A 238 15.55 -8.15 -0.26
CA ASP A 238 14.83 -7.72 -1.45
C ASP A 238 13.96 -6.49 -1.13
N ALA A 239 14.53 -5.30 -1.39
CA ALA A 239 13.86 -4.04 -1.11
C ALA A 239 12.56 -3.85 -1.93
N MET A 240 12.49 -4.44 -3.13
CA MET A 240 11.27 -4.38 -3.95
C MET A 240 10.16 -5.27 -3.39
N LEU A 241 10.50 -6.46 -2.92
CA LEU A 241 9.53 -7.35 -2.28
C LEU A 241 8.97 -6.70 -0.99
N GLU A 242 9.83 -6.11 -0.19
CA GLU A 242 9.44 -5.37 1.02
C GLU A 242 8.52 -4.19 0.68
N GLN A 243 8.83 -3.44 -0.39
CA GLN A 243 7.98 -2.35 -0.87
C GLN A 243 6.62 -2.81 -1.38
N ILE A 244 6.55 -3.96 -2.06
CA ILE A 244 5.27 -4.53 -2.50
C ILE A 244 4.41 -4.91 -1.29
N HIS A 245 4.98 -5.59 -0.30
CA HIS A 245 4.27 -5.95 0.93
C HIS A 245 3.75 -4.71 1.65
N TRP A 246 4.58 -3.70 1.81
CA TRP A 246 4.20 -2.43 2.38
C TRP A 246 3.04 -1.79 1.61
N ALA A 247 3.18 -1.63 0.30
CA ALA A 247 2.20 -0.99 -0.55
C ALA A 247 0.84 -1.71 -0.56
N THR A 248 0.84 -3.04 -0.49
CA THR A 248 -0.38 -3.85 -0.51
C THR A 248 -1.15 -3.81 0.80
N ASN A 249 -0.48 -3.57 1.92
CA ASN A 249 -1.08 -3.53 3.26
C ASN A 249 -1.54 -2.14 3.70
N ARG A 250 -1.33 -1.11 2.89
CA ARG A 250 -1.76 0.27 3.20
C ARG A 250 -3.26 0.34 3.46
N ARG A 251 -3.65 0.87 4.63
CA ARG A 251 -5.05 0.97 5.07
C ARG A 251 -5.82 2.08 4.36
N ASN A 252 -5.20 3.25 4.18
CA ASN A 252 -5.86 4.43 3.65
C ASN A 252 -5.51 4.68 2.17
N LYS A 253 -6.51 5.06 1.38
CA LYS A 253 -6.33 5.56 0.02
C LYS A 253 -6.70 7.05 0.02
N TRP A 254 -5.72 7.90 -0.10
CA TRP A 254 -5.91 9.33 -0.21
C TRP A 254 -6.00 9.74 -1.68
N LYS A 255 -6.94 10.60 -1.98
CA LYS A 255 -7.16 11.14 -3.32
C LYS A 255 -7.31 12.64 -3.24
N ASN A 256 -6.71 13.37 -4.20
CA ASN A 256 -6.90 14.81 -4.31
C ASN A 256 -6.66 15.55 -2.98
N LEU A 257 -5.47 15.36 -2.38
CA LEU A 257 -5.14 15.74 -1.02
C LEU A 257 -4.86 17.25 -0.88
N ALA A 258 -5.63 17.93 -0.05
CA ALA A 258 -5.40 19.33 0.31
C ALA A 258 -4.84 19.42 1.74
N VAL A 259 -3.59 19.83 1.90
CA VAL A 259 -2.91 19.86 3.20
C VAL A 259 -2.54 21.29 3.58
N PHE A 260 -3.00 21.71 4.78
CA PHE A 260 -2.51 22.92 5.40
C PHE A 260 -1.29 22.60 6.29
N ALA A 261 -0.13 23.14 5.92
CA ALA A 261 1.14 22.87 6.58
C ALA A 261 1.51 23.99 7.55
N PHE A 262 1.44 23.74 8.84
CA PHE A 262 1.88 24.66 9.89
C PHE A 262 2.85 24.00 10.90
N ASP A 263 3.63 23.04 10.39
CA ASP A 263 4.71 22.35 11.10
C ASP A 263 5.97 23.21 11.30
N HIS A 264 5.98 24.42 10.79
CA HIS A 264 7.07 25.37 10.95
C HIS A 264 7.28 25.74 12.42
N ARG A 265 8.53 25.83 12.86
CA ARG A 265 8.92 26.19 14.24
C ARG A 265 9.61 27.54 14.28
N GLU A 266 10.68 27.67 13.51
CA GLU A 266 11.51 28.88 13.50
C GLU A 266 10.73 30.15 13.06
N PRO A 267 9.92 30.19 11.98
CA PRO A 267 9.14 31.38 11.64
C PRO A 267 8.20 31.84 12.74
N PHE A 268 7.56 30.93 13.47
CA PHE A 268 6.70 31.28 14.59
C PHE A 268 7.49 31.76 15.82
N SER A 269 8.66 31.15 16.08
CA SER A 269 9.53 31.60 17.17
C SER A 269 10.08 33.00 16.91
N ALA A 270 10.42 33.32 15.66
CA ALA A 270 10.85 34.67 15.28
C ALA A 270 9.71 35.70 15.49
N LEU A 271 8.49 35.41 15.03
CA LEU A 271 7.33 36.29 15.22
C LEU A 271 6.99 36.49 16.71
N ALA A 272 7.08 35.44 17.52
CA ALA A 272 6.87 35.53 18.95
C ALA A 272 7.92 36.43 19.63
N ALA A 273 9.19 36.26 19.27
CA ALA A 273 10.28 37.07 19.78
C ALA A 273 10.15 38.54 19.38
N GLU A 274 9.85 38.84 18.10
CA GLU A 274 9.62 40.18 17.59
C GLU A 274 8.51 40.93 18.33
N THR A 275 7.49 40.19 18.79
CA THR A 275 6.30 40.79 19.45
C THR A 275 6.32 40.63 20.97
N GLY A 276 7.39 40.09 21.54
CA GLY A 276 7.52 39.85 23.00
C GLY A 276 6.55 38.78 23.53
N ARG A 277 6.05 37.90 22.69
CA ARG A 277 5.18 36.78 23.09
C ARG A 277 5.97 35.52 23.36
N ASP A 278 5.41 34.61 24.13
CA ASP A 278 6.02 33.34 24.54
C ASP A 278 5.59 32.16 23.67
N ALA A 279 6.12 30.98 23.96
CA ALA A 279 5.80 29.72 23.30
C ALA A 279 4.31 29.35 23.36
N LYS A 280 3.58 29.80 24.40
CA LYS A 280 2.13 29.57 24.53
C LYS A 280 1.35 30.27 23.44
N ALA A 281 1.80 31.43 23.00
CA ALA A 281 1.18 32.14 21.89
C ALA A 281 1.37 31.37 20.56
N ILE A 282 2.51 30.70 20.35
CA ILE A 282 2.73 29.84 19.19
C ILE A 282 1.73 28.68 19.19
N THR A 283 1.59 27.99 20.31
CA THR A 283 0.61 26.89 20.47
C THR A 283 -0.82 27.40 20.25
N ALA A 284 -1.17 28.57 20.80
CA ALA A 284 -2.50 29.16 20.60
C ALA A 284 -2.76 29.44 19.10
N PHE A 285 -1.80 30.05 18.40
CA PHE A 285 -1.98 30.32 16.96
C PHE A 285 -2.09 29.03 16.14
N LYS A 286 -1.34 27.96 16.45
CA LYS A 286 -1.48 26.66 15.78
C LYS A 286 -2.85 26.04 16.01
N ASN A 287 -3.46 26.23 17.15
CA ASN A 287 -4.85 25.83 17.39
C ASN A 287 -5.84 26.61 16.51
N LEU A 288 -5.59 27.91 16.27
CA LEU A 288 -6.40 28.69 15.33
C LEU A 288 -6.22 28.18 13.88
N ALA A 289 -5.00 27.86 13.48
CA ALA A 289 -4.73 27.26 12.16
C ALA A 289 -5.45 25.90 12.01
N PHE A 290 -5.45 25.08 13.04
CA PHE A 290 -6.20 23.82 13.03
C PHE A 290 -7.72 24.06 12.94
N ARG A 291 -8.26 25.01 13.70
CA ARG A 291 -9.68 25.39 13.64
C ARG A 291 -10.07 25.83 12.22
N ALA A 292 -9.22 26.60 11.53
CA ALA A 292 -9.44 26.99 10.15
C ALA A 292 -9.56 25.79 9.20
N VAL A 293 -8.73 24.75 9.37
CA VAL A 293 -8.83 23.49 8.60
C VAL A 293 -10.09 22.73 8.94
N ALA A 294 -10.41 22.60 10.22
CA ALA A 294 -11.59 21.87 10.68
C ALA A 294 -12.90 22.51 10.14
N GLU A 295 -12.97 23.85 10.13
CA GLU A 295 -14.10 24.57 9.53
C GLU A 295 -14.15 24.40 8.00
N ALA A 296 -13.00 24.41 7.31
CA ALA A 296 -12.94 24.23 5.87
C ALA A 296 -13.28 22.80 5.42
N SER A 297 -13.05 21.82 6.25
CA SER A 297 -13.17 20.40 5.88
C SER A 297 -14.56 19.99 5.44
N SER A 298 -15.60 20.56 6.05
CA SER A 298 -17.00 20.30 5.68
C SER A 298 -17.35 20.83 4.27
N GLU A 299 -16.73 21.94 3.83
CA GLU A 299 -16.92 22.48 2.48
C GLU A 299 -16.16 21.71 1.40
N LEU A 300 -15.12 20.96 1.80
CA LEU A 300 -14.28 20.17 0.92
C LEU A 300 -14.73 18.69 0.84
N GLU A 301 -15.72 18.29 1.62
CA GLU A 301 -16.23 16.93 1.65
C GLU A 301 -16.65 16.44 0.26
N GLY A 302 -16.19 15.24 -0.12
CA GLY A 302 -16.44 14.67 -1.46
C GLY A 302 -15.61 15.27 -2.60
N GLN A 303 -14.84 16.32 -2.37
CA GLN A 303 -13.98 16.97 -3.38
C GLN A 303 -12.50 16.74 -3.08
N ASN A 304 -12.09 16.88 -1.83
CA ASN A 304 -10.71 16.70 -1.38
C ASN A 304 -10.67 15.85 -0.12
N ASP A 305 -9.63 15.03 -0.02
CA ASP A 305 -9.16 14.56 1.28
C ASP A 305 -8.39 15.69 1.96
N VAL A 306 -8.74 15.98 3.21
CA VAL A 306 -8.14 17.10 3.97
C VAL A 306 -7.01 16.59 4.84
N GLY A 307 -5.93 17.36 4.93
CA GLY A 307 -4.80 17.02 5.78
C GLY A 307 -4.16 18.23 6.46
N ILE A 308 -3.33 17.90 7.45
CA ILE A 308 -2.49 18.86 8.18
C ILE A 308 -1.04 18.36 8.24
N LEU A 309 -0.09 19.31 8.21
CA LEU A 309 1.28 19.08 8.63
C LEU A 309 1.54 19.87 9.90
N VAL A 310 1.99 19.19 10.96
CA VAL A 310 2.15 19.75 12.30
C VAL A 310 3.42 19.22 12.97
N ASP A 311 4.01 19.97 13.88
CA ASP A 311 5.19 19.61 14.67
C ASP A 311 4.82 19.19 16.10
N ASP A 312 5.74 18.52 16.78
CA ASP A 312 5.59 18.10 18.18
C ASP A 312 5.77 19.23 19.18
N THR A 313 6.63 20.18 18.87
CA THR A 313 7.09 21.18 19.84
C THR A 313 5.96 22.11 20.27
N TYR A 314 5.17 22.59 19.31
CA TYR A 314 4.08 23.55 19.56
C TYR A 314 2.70 23.04 19.13
N GLY A 315 2.63 21.88 18.46
CA GLY A 315 1.42 21.33 17.86
C GLY A 315 0.78 20.18 18.63
N GLN A 316 1.22 19.82 19.84
CA GLN A 316 0.71 18.65 20.55
C GLN A 316 -0.81 18.68 20.76
N SER A 317 -1.38 19.84 21.11
CA SER A 317 -2.84 19.99 21.28
C SER A 317 -3.58 19.70 19.98
N VAL A 318 -3.03 20.14 18.85
CA VAL A 318 -3.56 19.86 17.50
C VAL A 318 -3.50 18.37 17.19
N LEU A 319 -2.38 17.70 17.49
CA LEU A 319 -2.24 16.26 17.28
C LEU A 319 -3.29 15.45 18.04
N PHE A 320 -3.63 15.83 19.27
CA PHE A 320 -4.70 15.20 20.04
C PHE A 320 -6.08 15.49 19.44
N GLU A 321 -6.37 16.73 19.09
CA GLU A 321 -7.66 17.14 18.55
C GLU A 321 -7.92 16.56 17.16
N SER A 322 -6.89 16.43 16.32
CA SER A 322 -6.99 15.90 14.95
C SER A 322 -7.51 14.46 14.88
N ASN A 323 -7.39 13.68 15.95
CA ASN A 323 -7.93 12.31 16.03
C ASN A 323 -9.49 12.25 15.92
N ARG A 324 -10.17 13.38 16.06
CA ARG A 324 -11.63 13.47 15.90
C ARG A 324 -12.06 13.63 14.43
N TYR A 325 -11.12 13.79 13.53
CA TYR A 325 -11.35 14.08 12.13
C TYR A 325 -10.72 13.00 11.25
N PRO A 326 -11.28 12.71 10.07
CA PRO A 326 -10.69 11.77 9.11
C PRO A 326 -9.56 12.45 8.31
N PHE A 327 -8.64 13.14 8.98
CA PHE A 327 -7.59 13.91 8.33
C PHE A 327 -6.35 13.04 8.04
N TRP A 328 -5.70 13.36 6.94
CA TRP A 328 -4.33 12.98 6.71
C TRP A 328 -3.43 13.82 7.62
N VAL A 329 -2.71 13.18 8.53
CA VAL A 329 -1.87 13.88 9.52
C VAL A 329 -0.40 13.58 9.24
N GLY A 330 0.33 14.59 8.74
CA GLY A 330 1.77 14.54 8.63
C GLY A 330 2.42 15.20 9.86
N ARG A 331 3.47 14.56 10.38
CA ARG A 331 4.18 15.00 11.58
C ARG A 331 5.68 15.11 11.31
N SER A 332 6.26 16.29 11.54
CA SER A 332 7.66 16.56 11.22
C SER A 332 8.61 15.95 12.23
N ILE A 333 9.69 15.31 11.73
CA ILE A 333 10.69 14.61 12.55
C ILE A 333 12.09 15.27 12.48
N GLU A 334 12.36 16.03 11.45
CA GLU A 334 13.67 16.65 11.24
C GLU A 334 13.96 17.79 12.22
N LYS A 335 15.23 17.99 12.58
CA LYS A 335 15.71 19.24 13.18
C LYS A 335 15.79 20.31 12.11
N THR A 336 15.25 21.49 12.42
CA THR A 336 15.23 22.60 11.48
C THR A 336 16.62 23.22 11.30
N GLY A 337 16.97 23.52 10.04
CA GLY A 337 18.15 24.34 9.70
C GLY A 337 19.50 23.63 9.84
N VAL A 338 19.54 22.31 9.91
CA VAL A 338 20.79 21.53 10.01
C VAL A 338 21.04 20.72 8.73
N ASN A 339 22.29 20.70 8.30
CA ASN A 339 22.83 19.82 7.26
C ASN A 339 24.24 19.37 7.72
N PRO A 340 24.53 18.08 7.88
CA PRO A 340 23.71 16.92 7.49
C PRO A 340 22.42 16.77 8.30
N LEU A 341 21.48 15.98 7.75
CA LEU A 341 20.15 15.70 8.30
C LEU A 341 20.24 15.12 9.72
N MET A 342 19.47 15.69 10.63
CA MET A 342 19.31 15.22 12.01
C MET A 342 17.83 15.16 12.39
N PHE A 343 17.50 14.30 13.35
CA PHE A 343 16.11 14.12 13.82
C PHE A 343 15.92 14.69 15.22
N GLU A 344 14.68 15.09 15.52
CA GLU A 344 14.23 15.42 16.86
C GLU A 344 13.90 14.15 17.66
N GLY A 345 13.71 14.31 18.97
CA GLY A 345 13.32 13.22 19.85
C GLY A 345 14.52 12.42 20.39
N LYS A 346 14.36 11.09 20.45
CA LYS A 346 15.36 10.18 21.04
C LYS A 346 16.56 9.99 20.08
N ALA A 347 17.65 9.46 20.61
CA ALA A 347 18.86 9.18 19.83
C ALA A 347 18.61 8.24 18.65
N ASP A 348 17.66 7.31 18.78
CA ASP A 348 17.21 6.45 17.70
C ASP A 348 15.86 6.91 17.16
N VAL A 349 15.78 7.13 15.85
CA VAL A 349 14.56 7.61 15.18
C VAL A 349 13.41 6.60 15.28
N GLY A 350 13.69 5.30 15.16
CA GLY A 350 12.67 4.26 15.30
C GLY A 350 12.02 4.27 16.68
N SER A 351 12.82 4.44 17.74
CA SER A 351 12.30 4.58 19.12
C SER A 351 11.44 5.83 19.31
N THR A 352 11.69 6.90 18.55
CA THR A 352 10.84 8.09 18.57
C THR A 352 9.50 7.80 17.88
N LEU A 353 9.56 7.21 16.68
CA LEU A 353 8.37 6.91 15.88
C LEU A 353 7.46 5.86 16.52
N GLN A 354 8.00 4.93 17.32
CA GLN A 354 7.21 3.93 18.04
C GLN A 354 6.16 4.53 18.99
N ALA A 355 6.37 5.78 19.43
CA ALA A 355 5.42 6.49 20.28
C ALA A 355 4.32 7.22 19.48
N TRP A 356 4.39 7.23 18.16
CA TRP A 356 3.41 7.90 17.32
C TRP A 356 2.26 6.97 16.91
N PRO A 357 1.04 7.50 16.71
CA PRO A 357 -0.05 6.73 16.11
C PRO A 357 0.32 6.24 14.70
N GLU A 358 0.06 4.97 14.39
CA GLU A 358 0.40 4.35 13.09
C GLU A 358 -0.23 5.04 11.87
N ASN A 359 -1.35 5.77 12.06
CA ASN A 359 -2.01 6.53 11.00
C ASN A 359 -1.38 7.89 10.72
N HIS A 360 -0.38 8.30 11.51
CA HIS A 360 0.39 9.51 11.23
C HIS A 360 1.46 9.22 10.19
N VAL A 361 1.66 10.18 9.28
CA VAL A 361 2.70 10.12 8.25
C VAL A 361 3.96 10.82 8.78
N VAL A 362 5.08 10.13 8.73
CA VAL A 362 6.37 10.73 9.08
C VAL A 362 6.77 11.71 7.98
N LYS A 363 6.79 12.99 8.29
CA LYS A 363 7.27 14.01 7.35
C LYS A 363 8.72 14.36 7.70
N CYS A 364 9.58 14.37 6.70
CA CYS A 364 10.96 14.82 6.85
C CYS A 364 11.29 15.85 5.76
N LEU A 365 11.69 17.05 6.18
CA LEU A 365 12.31 18.03 5.30
C LEU A 365 13.80 17.72 5.19
N PHE A 366 14.24 17.37 3.99
CA PHE A 366 15.62 17.17 3.61
C PHE A 366 16.11 18.35 2.77
N ARG A 367 17.22 18.97 3.18
CA ARG A 367 17.78 20.16 2.54
C ARG A 367 19.21 19.93 2.07
N PRO A 368 19.39 19.16 0.99
CA PRO A 368 20.73 18.97 0.43
C PRO A 368 21.23 20.26 -0.20
N GLY A 369 22.52 20.55 -0.01
CA GLY A 369 23.21 21.56 -0.80
C GLY A 369 23.48 21.06 -2.23
N ALA A 370 23.49 21.99 -3.19
CA ALA A 370 23.83 21.62 -4.57
C ALA A 370 25.27 21.08 -4.68
N LYS A 371 26.18 21.51 -3.77
CA LYS A 371 27.61 21.19 -3.74
C LYS A 371 28.09 20.78 -2.33
N ASP A 372 27.33 19.89 -1.68
CA ASP A 372 27.73 19.36 -0.37
C ASP A 372 29.05 18.58 -0.46
N ALA A 373 29.87 18.66 0.59
CA ALA A 373 31.07 17.86 0.73
C ALA A 373 30.74 16.36 0.80
N PRO A 374 31.59 15.45 0.32
CA PRO A 374 31.36 14.02 0.30
C PRO A 374 30.90 13.45 1.66
N GLU A 375 31.50 13.90 2.75
CA GLU A 375 31.19 13.46 4.11
C GLU A 375 29.78 13.86 4.54
N VAL A 376 29.30 15.02 4.11
CA VAL A 376 27.92 15.48 4.34
C VAL A 376 26.93 14.66 3.53
N VAL A 377 27.29 14.33 2.27
CA VAL A 377 26.47 13.45 1.40
C VAL A 377 26.32 12.07 2.03
N GLU A 378 27.44 11.45 2.44
CA GLU A 378 27.45 10.12 3.08
C GLU A 378 26.62 10.09 4.36
N GLU A 379 26.74 11.13 5.20
CA GLU A 379 25.94 11.24 6.41
C GLU A 379 24.45 11.39 6.10
N ASN A 380 24.09 12.20 5.11
CA ASN A 380 22.71 12.36 4.66
C ASN A 380 22.13 11.03 4.17
N GLU A 381 22.86 10.27 3.36
CA GLU A 381 22.47 8.95 2.90
C GLU A 381 22.20 7.99 4.06
N ARG A 382 23.11 7.97 5.04
CA ARG A 382 22.96 7.15 6.25
C ARG A 382 21.71 7.53 7.05
N GLN A 383 21.45 8.82 7.23
CA GLN A 383 20.27 9.30 7.95
C GLN A 383 18.97 8.99 7.21
N LEU A 384 18.93 9.13 5.89
CA LEU A 384 17.75 8.75 5.08
C LEU A 384 17.43 7.26 5.20
N CYS A 385 18.44 6.39 5.14
CA CYS A 385 18.27 4.95 5.35
C CYS A 385 17.74 4.64 6.77
N ARG A 386 18.26 5.30 7.80
CA ARG A 386 17.80 5.14 9.20
C ARG A 386 16.36 5.60 9.37
N LEU A 387 15.98 6.73 8.78
CA LEU A 387 14.62 7.25 8.81
C LEU A 387 13.65 6.29 8.15
N PHE A 388 13.98 5.83 6.95
CA PHE A 388 13.13 4.90 6.20
C PHE A 388 12.96 3.57 6.95
N SER A 389 14.05 2.98 7.44
CA SER A 389 14.00 1.76 8.25
C SER A 389 13.16 1.96 9.52
N GLY A 390 13.30 3.11 10.20
CA GLY A 390 12.49 3.46 11.36
C GLY A 390 11.00 3.55 11.02
N ALA A 391 10.64 4.28 9.97
CA ALA A 391 9.24 4.44 9.52
C ALA A 391 8.62 3.08 9.16
N ARG A 392 9.32 2.24 8.39
CA ARG A 392 8.84 0.89 8.02
C ARG A 392 8.68 -0.03 9.23
N SER A 393 9.65 -0.01 10.15
CA SER A 393 9.62 -0.86 11.36
C SER A 393 8.50 -0.51 12.33
N THR A 394 7.99 0.72 12.27
CA THR A 394 6.93 1.24 13.14
C THR A 394 5.58 1.39 12.46
N GLY A 395 5.47 0.99 11.19
CA GLY A 395 4.19 0.98 10.45
C GLY A 395 3.76 2.32 9.88
N HIS A 396 4.69 3.31 9.75
CA HIS A 396 4.35 4.64 9.26
C HIS A 396 4.67 4.85 7.77
N ASP A 397 3.78 5.54 7.07
CA ASP A 397 4.07 6.13 5.76
C ASP A 397 5.14 7.23 5.91
N LEU A 398 5.99 7.38 4.89
CA LEU A 398 7.02 8.43 4.83
C LEU A 398 6.71 9.46 3.75
N LEU A 399 6.62 10.73 4.14
CA LEU A 399 6.64 11.89 3.25
C LEU A 399 8.04 12.52 3.28
N LEU A 400 8.78 12.41 2.20
CA LEU A 400 10.07 13.06 2.06
C LEU A 400 9.94 14.36 1.26
N GLU A 401 10.22 15.48 1.93
CA GLU A 401 10.25 16.81 1.33
C GLU A 401 11.68 17.16 0.95
N ILE A 402 11.91 17.46 -0.33
CA ILE A 402 13.24 17.91 -0.80
C ILE A 402 13.17 19.39 -1.20
N ILE A 403 14.00 20.20 -0.53
CA ILE A 403 14.26 21.57 -0.89
C ILE A 403 15.77 21.74 -1.05
N VAL A 404 16.25 21.91 -2.28
CA VAL A 404 17.66 22.13 -2.55
C VAL A 404 18.10 23.46 -1.94
N ASP A 405 19.17 23.42 -1.14
CA ASP A 405 19.65 24.61 -0.46
C ASP A 405 20.55 25.45 -1.39
N GLN A 406 20.29 26.76 -1.43
CA GLN A 406 21.05 27.75 -2.18
C GLN A 406 21.39 27.37 -3.64
N PRO A 407 20.43 26.91 -4.47
CA PRO A 407 20.69 26.68 -5.88
C PRO A 407 20.92 28.02 -6.59
N GLN A 408 21.92 28.08 -7.49
CA GLN A 408 22.24 29.29 -8.24
C GLN A 408 21.31 29.47 -9.45
N THR A 409 20.86 28.35 -10.03
CA THR A 409 19.93 28.33 -11.17
C THR A 409 18.80 27.35 -10.94
N ARG A 410 17.77 27.46 -11.76
CA ARG A 410 16.65 26.50 -11.75
C ARG A 410 17.11 25.12 -12.21
N GLU A 411 17.97 25.05 -13.21
CA GLU A 411 18.53 23.81 -13.75
C GLU A 411 19.35 23.08 -12.68
N GLU A 412 20.15 23.82 -11.90
CA GLU A 412 20.91 23.24 -10.78
C GLU A 412 19.99 22.67 -9.70
N GLN A 413 18.88 23.39 -9.40
CA GLN A 413 17.85 22.91 -8.46
C GLN A 413 17.21 21.61 -8.95
N ASP A 414 16.76 21.58 -10.18
CA ASP A 414 16.04 20.45 -10.76
C ASP A 414 16.97 19.22 -10.92
N ALA A 415 18.21 19.43 -11.36
CA ALA A 415 19.23 18.38 -11.44
C ALA A 415 19.58 17.80 -10.06
N CYS A 416 19.69 18.64 -9.03
CA CYS A 416 19.94 18.19 -7.66
C CYS A 416 18.75 17.42 -7.10
N LEU A 417 17.53 17.87 -7.33
CA LEU A 417 16.29 17.18 -6.96
C LEU A 417 16.26 15.76 -7.56
N LEU A 418 16.40 15.65 -8.88
CA LEU A 418 16.39 14.36 -9.58
C LEU A 418 17.49 13.41 -9.11
N ARG A 419 18.70 13.94 -8.88
CA ARG A 419 19.84 13.17 -8.33
C ARG A 419 19.47 12.58 -6.97
N TRP A 420 18.92 13.35 -6.05
CA TRP A 420 18.57 12.86 -4.72
C TRP A 420 17.36 11.93 -4.71
N MET A 421 16.37 12.16 -5.56
CA MET A 421 15.24 11.23 -5.71
C MET A 421 15.75 9.87 -6.21
N ARG A 422 16.61 9.84 -7.25
CA ARG A 422 17.24 8.61 -7.76
C ARG A 422 18.08 7.95 -6.67
N ARG A 423 18.89 8.73 -5.97
CA ARG A 423 19.77 8.22 -4.93
C ARG A 423 19.00 7.59 -3.76
N CYS A 424 17.88 8.14 -3.36
CA CYS A 424 17.00 7.50 -2.37
C CYS A 424 16.61 6.10 -2.81
N TYR A 425 16.13 5.93 -4.04
CA TYR A 425 15.76 4.62 -4.55
C TYR A 425 16.93 3.64 -4.65
N GLU A 426 18.08 4.09 -5.10
CA GLU A 426 19.32 3.27 -5.15
C GLU A 426 19.76 2.80 -3.76
N LEU A 427 19.48 3.57 -2.72
CA LEU A 427 19.73 3.22 -1.32
C LEU A 427 18.64 2.33 -0.70
N GLY A 428 17.59 1.97 -1.46
CA GLY A 428 16.45 1.23 -0.98
C GLY A 428 15.48 2.07 -0.13
N VAL A 429 15.53 3.39 -0.25
CA VAL A 429 14.60 4.32 0.40
C VAL A 429 13.44 4.63 -0.54
N TYR A 430 12.25 4.14 -0.22
CA TYR A 430 11.01 4.30 -1.00
C TYR A 430 10.00 5.15 -0.23
N PRO A 431 10.04 6.50 -0.36
CA PRO A 431 9.05 7.36 0.30
C PRO A 431 7.65 7.09 -0.25
N ASP A 432 6.66 7.02 0.63
CA ASP A 432 5.26 6.86 0.21
C ASP A 432 4.76 8.10 -0.53
N TYR A 433 5.27 9.28 -0.12
CA TYR A 433 4.97 10.56 -0.75
C TYR A 433 6.24 11.36 -0.96
N TRP A 434 6.32 12.03 -2.08
CA TRP A 434 7.27 13.10 -2.32
C TRP A 434 6.61 14.45 -2.07
N LYS A 435 7.35 15.39 -1.48
CA LYS A 435 6.93 16.79 -1.40
C LYS A 435 8.00 17.67 -2.04
N ILE A 436 7.63 18.32 -3.14
CA ILE A 436 8.56 19.07 -3.99
C ILE A 436 7.98 20.41 -4.42
N LEU A 437 8.84 21.27 -4.94
CA LEU A 437 8.37 22.50 -5.63
C LEU A 437 7.57 22.15 -6.88
N PRO A 438 6.56 22.97 -7.23
CA PRO A 438 5.92 22.86 -8.53
C PRO A 438 6.95 22.97 -9.66
N VAL A 439 6.97 21.96 -10.52
CA VAL A 439 7.86 21.90 -11.70
C VAL A 439 7.03 22.24 -12.93
N ALA A 440 7.31 23.40 -13.52
CA ALA A 440 6.62 23.85 -14.72
C ALA A 440 7.29 23.36 -16.01
N ASP A 441 8.60 23.02 -15.97
CA ASP A 441 9.31 22.45 -17.11
C ASP A 441 8.84 21.02 -17.37
N GLN A 442 8.30 20.80 -18.56
CA GLN A 442 7.73 19.49 -18.95
C GLN A 442 8.79 18.39 -18.99
N GLY A 443 10.02 18.71 -19.39
CA GLY A 443 11.13 17.74 -19.45
C GLY A 443 11.52 17.24 -18.06
N THR A 444 11.69 18.14 -17.12
CA THR A 444 11.97 17.80 -15.71
C THR A 444 10.80 17.01 -15.09
N TRP A 445 9.56 17.40 -15.38
CA TRP A 445 8.40 16.66 -14.89
C TRP A 445 8.36 15.22 -15.41
N GLN A 446 8.56 15.03 -16.73
CA GLN A 446 8.62 13.69 -17.34
C GLN A 446 9.77 12.85 -16.74
N ALA A 447 10.92 13.47 -16.45
CA ALA A 447 12.03 12.77 -15.80
C ALA A 447 11.68 12.31 -14.38
N ILE A 448 10.93 13.12 -13.60
CA ILE A 448 10.43 12.73 -12.26
C ILE A 448 9.45 11.56 -12.39
N GLU A 449 8.49 11.62 -13.31
CA GLU A 449 7.50 10.55 -13.51
C GLU A 449 8.14 9.25 -13.97
N ALA A 450 9.09 9.32 -14.90
CA ALA A 450 9.84 8.17 -15.38
C ALA A 450 10.64 7.53 -14.24
N LEU A 451 11.32 8.35 -13.43
CA LEU A 451 12.09 7.90 -12.28
C LEU A 451 11.21 7.17 -11.25
N ILE A 452 10.08 7.76 -10.88
CA ILE A 452 9.14 7.12 -9.94
C ILE A 452 8.56 5.85 -10.57
N GLY A 453 8.20 5.88 -11.87
CA GLY A 453 7.67 4.72 -12.58
C GLY A 453 8.64 3.55 -12.65
N GLU A 454 9.92 3.83 -12.82
CA GLU A 454 11.01 2.85 -12.90
C GLU A 454 11.26 2.18 -11.53
N TYR A 455 11.40 2.99 -10.47
CA TYR A 455 11.86 2.50 -9.16
C TYR A 455 10.73 2.18 -8.20
N ASP A 456 9.65 2.96 -8.17
CA ASP A 456 8.55 2.79 -7.22
C ASP A 456 7.17 3.04 -7.85
N PRO A 457 6.66 2.07 -8.63
CA PRO A 457 5.30 2.17 -9.19
C PRO A 457 4.21 2.27 -8.11
N TYR A 458 4.54 1.97 -6.86
CA TYR A 458 3.63 2.01 -5.71
C TYR A 458 3.69 3.32 -4.91
N CYS A 459 4.52 4.29 -5.31
CA CYS A 459 4.51 5.63 -4.72
C CYS A 459 3.09 6.20 -4.72
N ARG A 460 2.64 6.72 -3.57
CA ARG A 460 1.28 7.28 -3.44
C ARG A 460 1.09 8.57 -4.21
N GLY A 461 2.18 9.31 -4.44
CA GLY A 461 2.16 10.51 -5.27
C GLY A 461 2.97 11.67 -4.71
N ILE A 462 2.78 12.82 -5.35
CA ILE A 462 3.53 14.04 -5.12
C ILE A 462 2.62 15.11 -4.51
N LEU A 463 3.07 15.72 -3.42
CA LEU A 463 2.48 16.91 -2.83
C LEU A 463 3.33 18.13 -3.19
N PHE A 464 2.69 19.18 -3.68
CA PHE A 464 3.39 20.41 -4.05
C PHE A 464 3.45 21.40 -2.89
N LEU A 465 4.61 22.02 -2.72
CA LEU A 465 4.84 23.03 -1.68
C LEU A 465 4.82 24.47 -2.23
N GLY A 466 4.58 25.46 -1.36
CA GLY A 466 4.34 26.85 -1.78
C GLY A 466 5.54 27.81 -1.62
N LEU A 467 6.53 27.54 -0.77
CA LEU A 467 7.70 28.40 -0.47
C LEU A 467 7.39 29.89 -0.22
N ASN A 468 6.37 30.21 0.54
CA ASN A 468 5.99 31.59 0.85
C ASN A 468 5.66 32.46 -0.40
N VAL A 469 5.10 31.85 -1.41
CA VAL A 469 4.65 32.51 -2.63
C VAL A 469 3.23 33.06 -2.40
N ALA A 470 2.92 34.22 -2.99
CA ALA A 470 1.59 34.81 -2.91
C ALA A 470 0.52 33.85 -3.50
N GLU A 471 -0.70 33.87 -2.93
CA GLU A 471 -1.81 33.01 -3.35
C GLU A 471 -2.05 33.04 -4.87
N ALA A 472 -2.11 34.23 -5.46
CA ALA A 472 -2.34 34.38 -6.91
C ALA A 472 -1.28 33.72 -7.78
N GLU A 473 -0.04 33.71 -7.32
CA GLU A 473 1.06 33.03 -8.01
C GLU A 473 0.98 31.49 -7.83
N LEU A 474 0.53 31.00 -6.67
CA LEU A 474 0.29 29.57 -6.46
C LEU A 474 -0.81 29.05 -7.40
N VAL A 475 -1.89 29.80 -7.55
CA VAL A 475 -2.97 29.46 -8.50
C VAL A 475 -2.44 29.33 -9.93
N LYS A 476 -1.57 30.25 -10.37
CA LYS A 476 -0.91 30.14 -11.68
C LYS A 476 -0.01 28.91 -11.79
N ARG A 477 0.75 28.61 -10.73
CA ARG A 477 1.61 27.43 -10.70
C ARG A 477 0.81 26.13 -10.75
N PHE A 478 -0.33 26.05 -10.08
CA PHE A 478 -1.22 24.90 -10.18
C PHE A 478 -1.76 24.72 -11.61
N ALA A 479 -2.18 25.79 -12.25
CA ALA A 479 -2.66 25.75 -13.63
C ALA A 479 -1.57 25.36 -14.65
N ALA A 480 -0.30 25.63 -14.33
CA ALA A 480 0.84 25.30 -15.18
C ALA A 480 1.38 23.86 -14.97
N LEU A 481 0.90 23.13 -13.94
CA LEU A 481 1.34 21.77 -13.70
C LEU A 481 0.82 20.83 -14.81
N PRO A 482 1.67 19.94 -15.33
CA PRO A 482 1.22 18.90 -16.24
C PRO A 482 0.16 17.99 -15.60
N GLU A 483 -0.77 17.49 -16.40
CA GLU A 483 -1.68 16.45 -15.94
C GLU A 483 -0.89 15.18 -15.59
N SER A 484 -1.14 14.65 -14.40
CA SER A 484 -0.48 13.45 -13.94
C SER A 484 -1.28 12.75 -12.86
N PRO A 485 -1.39 11.41 -12.93
CA PRO A 485 -1.99 10.61 -11.86
C PRO A 485 -1.15 10.63 -10.57
N ARG A 486 0.13 11.06 -10.66
CA ARG A 486 1.03 11.18 -9.50
C ARG A 486 0.92 12.53 -8.79
N ALA A 487 0.29 13.54 -9.39
CA ALA A 487 0.01 14.82 -8.75
C ALA A 487 -1.14 14.67 -7.74
N LEU A 488 -0.82 14.18 -6.54
CA LEU A 488 -1.78 13.82 -5.51
C LEU A 488 -2.46 15.04 -4.89
N GLY A 489 -1.74 16.14 -4.69
CA GLY A 489 -2.26 17.28 -3.97
C GLY A 489 -1.22 18.35 -3.68
N PHE A 490 -1.52 19.19 -2.71
CA PHE A 490 -0.61 20.22 -2.23
C PHE A 490 -0.46 20.19 -0.71
N ALA A 491 0.68 20.68 -0.21
CA ALA A 491 0.91 20.90 1.21
C ALA A 491 1.54 22.29 1.40
N ILE A 492 0.68 23.29 1.67
CA ILE A 492 1.03 24.71 1.71
C ILE A 492 0.85 25.27 3.11
N GLY A 493 1.79 26.09 3.54
CA GLY A 493 1.80 26.68 4.88
C GLY A 493 1.86 28.20 4.88
N ARG A 494 3.07 28.76 4.72
CA ARG A 494 3.34 30.20 4.88
C ARG A 494 2.45 31.09 4.02
N SER A 495 2.11 30.70 2.83
CA SER A 495 1.19 31.44 1.95
C SER A 495 -0.22 31.58 2.54
N ILE A 496 -0.61 30.69 3.47
CA ILE A 496 -1.91 30.73 4.15
C ILE A 496 -1.79 31.47 5.49
N PHE A 497 -0.79 31.11 6.31
CA PHE A 497 -0.76 31.57 7.70
C PHE A 497 0.13 32.78 8.00
N LEU A 498 1.14 33.10 7.16
CA LEU A 498 2.19 34.03 7.58
C LEU A 498 1.67 35.44 7.83
N GLU A 499 0.83 35.97 6.96
CA GLU A 499 0.24 37.31 7.12
C GLU A 499 -0.78 37.37 8.29
N PRO A 500 -1.73 36.41 8.42
CA PRO A 500 -2.54 36.31 9.63
C PRO A 500 -1.72 36.20 10.92
N ALA A 501 -0.64 35.39 10.92
CA ALA A 501 0.22 35.24 12.07
C ALA A 501 0.87 36.58 12.48
N ARG A 502 1.47 37.30 11.54
CA ARG A 502 2.09 38.60 11.82
C ARG A 502 1.12 39.58 12.49
N LYS A 503 -0.09 39.68 11.95
CA LYS A 503 -1.12 40.58 12.50
C LYS A 503 -1.62 40.14 13.84
N TRP A 504 -1.84 38.81 14.01
CA TRP A 504 -2.33 38.26 15.27
C TRP A 504 -1.28 38.37 16.39
N PHE A 505 0.00 38.05 16.11
CA PHE A 505 1.08 38.20 17.08
C PHE A 505 1.28 39.66 17.47
N ALA A 506 1.08 40.60 16.55
CA ALA A 506 1.12 42.02 16.82
C ALA A 506 -0.14 42.58 17.55
N GLY A 507 -1.15 41.74 17.82
CA GLY A 507 -2.42 42.20 18.42
C GLY A 507 -3.33 42.99 17.49
N GLN A 508 -3.12 42.92 16.17
CA GLN A 508 -3.84 43.66 15.13
C GLN A 508 -4.94 42.83 14.46
N MET A 509 -5.13 41.59 14.87
CA MET A 509 -6.12 40.66 14.32
C MET A 509 -6.73 39.82 15.43
N SER A 510 -8.04 39.64 15.41
CA SER A 510 -8.74 38.75 16.36
C SER A 510 -8.52 37.27 16.03
N ASP A 511 -8.86 36.36 16.95
CA ASP A 511 -8.83 34.93 16.74
C ASP A 511 -9.77 34.52 15.59
N GLU A 512 -10.98 35.09 15.58
CA GLU A 512 -12.01 34.84 14.58
C GLU A 512 -11.59 35.30 13.18
N ASP A 513 -11.00 36.46 13.08
CA ASP A 513 -10.52 37.02 11.79
C ASP A 513 -9.32 36.21 11.28
N ALA A 514 -8.43 35.76 12.17
CA ALA A 514 -7.30 34.89 11.81
C ALA A 514 -7.78 33.53 11.27
N VAL A 515 -8.72 32.90 11.95
CA VAL A 515 -9.34 31.66 11.50
C VAL A 515 -10.03 31.83 10.15
N ALA A 516 -10.90 32.84 10.02
CA ALA A 516 -11.63 33.09 8.77
C ALA A 516 -10.67 33.34 7.61
N THR A 517 -9.64 34.19 7.81
CA THR A 517 -8.66 34.52 6.77
C THR A 517 -7.90 33.27 6.29
N MET A 518 -7.42 32.42 7.22
CA MET A 518 -6.71 31.19 6.89
C MET A 518 -7.63 30.16 6.22
N ARG A 519 -8.85 29.97 6.75
CA ARG A 519 -9.86 29.08 6.17
C ARG A 519 -10.17 29.45 4.71
N ASP A 520 -10.49 30.72 4.47
CA ASP A 520 -10.90 31.18 3.15
C ASP A 520 -9.75 31.09 2.13
N CYS A 521 -8.52 31.39 2.54
CA CYS A 521 -7.33 31.18 1.71
C CYS A 521 -7.13 29.69 1.37
N PHE A 522 -7.26 28.79 2.35
CA PHE A 522 -7.14 27.35 2.15
C PHE A 522 -8.21 26.83 1.18
N LEU A 523 -9.46 27.26 1.35
CA LEU A 523 -10.56 26.90 0.44
C LEU A 523 -10.32 27.40 -0.99
N ARG A 524 -9.83 28.62 -1.18
CA ARG A 524 -9.51 29.13 -2.53
C ARG A 524 -8.40 28.32 -3.20
N LEU A 525 -7.36 27.94 -2.45
CA LEU A 525 -6.28 27.08 -2.98
C LEU A 525 -6.80 25.69 -3.33
N ALA A 526 -7.66 25.08 -2.52
CA ALA A 526 -8.27 23.80 -2.83
C ALA A 526 -9.15 23.84 -4.08
N ARG A 527 -9.96 24.90 -4.23
CA ARG A 527 -10.78 25.11 -5.44
C ARG A 527 -9.90 25.34 -6.68
N ALA A 528 -8.83 26.11 -6.57
CA ALA A 528 -7.88 26.32 -7.67
C ALA A 528 -7.17 25.02 -8.07
N TRP A 529 -6.80 24.20 -7.08
CA TRP A 529 -6.24 22.88 -7.33
C TRP A 529 -7.22 21.98 -8.09
N ASN A 530 -8.49 21.95 -7.68
CA ASN A 530 -9.53 21.14 -8.32
C ASN A 530 -9.89 21.65 -9.72
N GLY A 531 -9.72 22.95 -9.98
CA GLY A 531 -10.00 23.57 -11.27
C GLY A 531 -8.90 23.41 -12.33
N ARG A 532 -7.69 22.95 -11.96
CA ARG A 532 -6.53 22.92 -12.86
C ARG A 532 -6.72 22.07 -14.13
N ASN A 533 -7.58 21.04 -14.05
CA ASN A 533 -7.82 20.10 -15.16
C ASN A 533 -9.13 20.39 -15.92
N ARG A 534 -9.75 21.57 -15.75
CA ARG A 534 -11.01 21.94 -16.40
C ARG A 534 -10.84 23.01 -17.50
N GLY A 535 -9.59 23.30 -17.87
CA GLY A 535 -9.24 24.31 -18.88
C GLY A 535 -8.85 23.73 -20.24
#